data_bc3921f49ff425ee1bb593c11831bef1
#
_entry.id   bc3921f49ff425ee1bb593c11831bef1
#
_cell.length_a   1.000
_cell.length_b   1.000
_cell.length_c   1.000
_cell.angle_alpha   90.00
_cell.angle_beta   90.00
_cell.angle_gamma   90.00
#
_symmetry.space_group_name_H-M   'P 1'
#
loop_
_entity.id
_entity.type
_entity.pdbx_description
1 polymer ?
#
loop_
_entity_poly.entity_id
_entity_poly.type
_entity_poly.pdbx_seq_one_letter_code
_entity_poly.pdbx_strand_id
1 'polypeptide(L)'
;MNDMAQRIAPAAIRKEIEVNAPIDRAFSVFASRMGDWWHKEHSIARGTSQKDVVIEPRAGGRWYEIGADGSEHEWGKVRAYDPPRRLVLAWQLTRDFQYDPDFETTVEVNFEERDGKTVVHFEHRDLERMGADAVELLEGMDGGWGMLLGLFKAEAERG
;
A
#
# COMPACT_ATOMS: atom_id res chain seq x y z
N MET A 1 4.21 -9.00 35.00
CA MET A 1 4.31 -8.44 34.59
C MET A 1 3.69 -8.19 33.56
N ASN A 2 3.04 -7.70 33.34
CA ASN A 2 2.41 -7.29 32.52
C ASN A 2 2.84 -6.32 31.67
N ASP A 3 3.78 -5.83 31.84
CA ASP A 3 4.48 -4.97 30.94
C ASP A 3 4.76 -5.55 29.60
N MET A 4 4.91 -6.86 29.59
CA MET A 4 5.12 -7.60 28.38
C MET A 4 4.02 -7.36 27.35
N ALA A 5 2.78 -7.40 27.77
CA ALA A 5 1.66 -7.15 26.87
C ALA A 5 1.67 -5.73 26.34
N GLN A 6 2.14 -4.78 27.15
CA GLN A 6 2.18 -3.39 26.74
C GLN A 6 3.28 -3.09 25.75
N ARG A 7 4.27 -3.98 25.68
CA ARG A 7 5.42 -3.80 24.78
C ARG A 7 5.33 -4.60 23.50
N ILE A 8 4.29 -5.42 23.39
CA ILE A 8 4.09 -6.17 22.16
C ILE A 8 3.77 -5.19 21.05
N ALA A 9 4.52 -5.33 19.96
CA ALA A 9 4.30 -4.50 18.79
C ALA A 9 2.89 -4.70 18.25
N PRO A 10 2.27 -3.67 17.66
CA PRO A 10 0.98 -3.85 17.02
C PRO A 10 1.08 -4.93 15.95
N ALA A 11 0.02 -5.69 15.81
CA ALA A 11 -0.04 -6.70 14.77
C ALA A 11 0.02 -6.03 13.40
N ALA A 12 0.67 -6.68 12.45
CA ALA A 12 0.66 -6.24 11.08
C ALA A 12 -0.78 -6.25 10.55
N ILE A 13 -1.07 -5.35 9.63
CA ILE A 13 -2.34 -5.39 8.90
C ILE A 13 -2.17 -6.45 7.82
N ARG A 14 -2.96 -7.51 7.87
CA ARG A 14 -2.92 -8.60 6.91
C ARG A 14 -4.26 -8.76 6.26
N LYS A 15 -4.25 -8.86 4.92
CA LYS A 15 -5.46 -9.08 4.15
C LYS A 15 -5.15 -10.13 3.10
N GLU A 16 -6.14 -10.96 2.82
CA GLU A 16 -6.04 -11.92 1.73
C GLU A 16 -7.29 -11.78 0.88
N ILE A 17 -7.12 -11.58 -0.41
CA ILE A 17 -8.26 -11.43 -1.31
C ILE A 17 -8.05 -12.31 -2.53
N GLU A 18 -9.15 -12.81 -3.08
CA GLU A 18 -9.14 -13.55 -4.34
C GLU A 18 -9.62 -12.63 -5.44
N VAL A 19 -8.83 -12.55 -6.51
CA VAL A 19 -9.11 -11.70 -7.65
C VAL A 19 -9.36 -12.59 -8.86
N ASN A 20 -10.50 -12.40 -9.51
CA ASN A 20 -10.86 -13.18 -10.69
C ASN A 20 -10.19 -12.56 -11.93
N ALA A 21 -8.88 -12.72 -11.99
CA ALA A 21 -8.03 -12.23 -13.07
C ALA A 21 -6.73 -13.03 -13.04
N PRO A 22 -6.05 -13.18 -14.19
CA PRO A 22 -4.76 -13.87 -14.22
C PRO A 22 -3.70 -13.06 -13.45
N ILE A 23 -2.68 -13.76 -13.01
CA ILE A 23 -1.68 -13.18 -12.11
C ILE A 23 -0.95 -11.98 -12.75
N ASP A 24 -0.65 -12.06 -14.04
CA ASP A 24 0.01 -10.95 -14.73
C ASP A 24 -0.82 -9.68 -14.68
N ARG A 25 -2.13 -9.83 -14.89
CA ARG A 25 -3.03 -8.68 -14.85
C ARG A 25 -3.19 -8.15 -13.43
N ALA A 26 -3.34 -9.04 -12.46
CA ALA A 26 -3.49 -8.62 -11.07
C ALA A 26 -2.28 -7.81 -10.62
N PHE A 27 -1.08 -8.31 -10.90
CA PHE A 27 0.14 -7.59 -10.56
C PHE A 27 0.23 -6.24 -11.27
N SER A 28 -0.04 -6.23 -12.59
CA SER A 28 0.06 -5.02 -13.39
C SER A 28 -0.93 -3.94 -12.91
N VAL A 29 -2.16 -4.33 -12.61
CA VAL A 29 -3.15 -3.38 -12.12
C VAL A 29 -2.72 -2.82 -10.77
N PHE A 30 -2.23 -3.68 -9.87
CA PHE A 30 -1.76 -3.21 -8.57
C PHE A 30 -0.59 -2.24 -8.70
N ALA A 31 0.47 -2.67 -9.39
CA ALA A 31 1.75 -1.98 -9.38
C ALA A 31 1.86 -0.90 -10.44
N SER A 32 1.38 -1.16 -11.66
CA SER A 32 1.59 -0.23 -12.78
C SER A 32 0.43 0.73 -12.97
N ARG A 33 -0.72 0.44 -12.37
CA ARG A 33 -1.93 1.24 -12.56
C ARG A 33 -2.58 1.60 -11.24
N MET A 34 -1.77 1.82 -10.20
CA MET A 34 -2.31 2.15 -8.87
C MET A 34 -3.19 3.39 -8.92
N GLY A 35 -2.86 4.36 -9.73
CA GLY A 35 -3.66 5.58 -9.85
C GLY A 35 -5.06 5.34 -10.40
N ASP A 36 -5.29 4.22 -11.10
CA ASP A 36 -6.60 3.91 -11.67
C ASP A 36 -7.58 3.41 -10.61
N TRP A 37 -7.10 2.85 -9.50
CA TRP A 37 -7.99 2.30 -8.48
C TRP A 37 -7.83 2.94 -7.11
N TRP A 38 -6.76 3.70 -6.86
CA TRP A 38 -6.55 4.35 -5.56
C TRP A 38 -7.65 5.38 -5.33
N HIS A 39 -8.15 5.45 -4.09
CA HIS A 39 -9.19 6.42 -3.76
C HIS A 39 -8.60 7.82 -3.74
N LYS A 40 -9.16 8.72 -4.54
CA LYS A 40 -8.58 10.04 -4.76
C LYS A 40 -8.49 10.91 -3.51
N GLU A 41 -9.35 10.66 -2.54
CA GLU A 41 -9.32 11.41 -1.30
C GLU A 41 -8.22 10.95 -0.35
N HIS A 42 -7.62 9.78 -0.62
CA HIS A 42 -6.45 9.32 0.12
C HIS A 42 -5.20 9.94 -0.50
N SER A 43 -5.01 11.22 -0.25
CA SER A 43 -3.97 12.03 -0.86
C SER A 43 -3.24 12.83 0.22
N ILE A 44 -1.94 13.03 0.04
CA ILE A 44 -1.16 13.90 0.91
C ILE A 44 -0.95 15.29 0.30
N ALA A 45 -1.40 15.49 -0.94
CA ALA A 45 -1.25 16.77 -1.61
C ALA A 45 -2.09 17.85 -0.94
N ARG A 46 -1.57 19.04 -0.90
CA ARG A 46 -2.26 20.21 -0.36
C ARG A 46 -2.47 21.21 -1.51
N GLY A 47 -3.66 21.76 -1.59
CA GLY A 47 -3.97 22.78 -2.59
C GLY A 47 -4.21 22.25 -3.99
N THR A 48 -4.23 20.93 -4.18
CA THR A 48 -4.51 20.31 -5.45
C THR A 48 -5.11 18.92 -5.20
N SER A 49 -5.86 18.40 -6.15
CA SER A 49 -6.43 17.07 -6.05
C SER A 49 -5.46 16.04 -6.61
N GLN A 50 -5.61 14.78 -6.15
CA GLN A 50 -4.78 13.70 -6.65
C GLN A 50 -5.20 13.34 -8.08
N LYS A 51 -4.21 13.31 -8.98
CA LYS A 51 -4.42 12.92 -10.37
C LYS A 51 -3.99 11.47 -10.59
N ASP A 52 -2.87 11.06 -10.00
CA ASP A 52 -2.30 9.73 -10.25
C ASP A 52 -1.43 9.29 -9.08
N VAL A 53 -1.18 7.98 -9.00
CA VAL A 53 -0.25 7.40 -8.05
C VAL A 53 0.68 6.49 -8.85
N VAL A 54 1.99 6.66 -8.66
CA VAL A 54 3.00 6.00 -9.48
C VAL A 54 3.92 5.16 -8.60
N ILE A 55 4.15 3.93 -9.02
CA ILE A 55 5.19 3.05 -8.49
C ILE A 55 6.16 2.83 -9.63
N GLU A 56 7.40 3.31 -9.48
CA GLU A 56 8.41 3.06 -10.51
C GLU A 56 8.78 1.58 -10.51
N PRO A 57 8.87 0.96 -11.70
CA PRO A 57 8.92 -0.51 -11.80
C PRO A 57 10.33 -1.08 -11.61
N ARG A 58 10.95 -0.80 -10.46
CA ARG A 58 12.28 -1.32 -10.15
C ARG A 58 12.58 -1.15 -8.67
N ALA A 59 13.43 -2.01 -8.12
CA ALA A 59 13.95 -1.83 -6.76
C ALA A 59 14.71 -0.49 -6.71
N GLY A 60 14.50 0.25 -5.64
CA GLY A 60 15.07 1.59 -5.49
C GLY A 60 14.26 2.69 -6.15
N GLY A 61 13.21 2.35 -6.88
CA GLY A 61 12.35 3.33 -7.52
C GLY A 61 11.51 4.10 -6.53
N ARG A 62 10.83 5.12 -7.02
CA ARG A 62 9.98 6.00 -6.22
C ARG A 62 8.55 5.48 -6.17
N TRP A 63 7.87 5.82 -5.09
CA TRP A 63 6.43 5.65 -4.94
C TRP A 63 5.88 7.01 -4.55
N TYR A 64 5.00 7.58 -5.38
CA TYR A 64 4.58 8.98 -5.20
C TYR A 64 3.24 9.24 -5.86
N GLU A 65 2.63 10.36 -5.48
CA GLU A 65 1.39 10.81 -6.14
C GLU A 65 1.65 12.06 -6.94
N ILE A 66 0.83 12.26 -7.97
CA ILE A 66 0.88 13.44 -8.82
C ILE A 66 -0.42 14.21 -8.62
N GLY A 67 -0.31 15.51 -8.31
CA GLY A 67 -1.45 16.38 -8.19
C GLY A 67 -1.97 16.83 -9.55
N ALA A 68 -3.20 17.34 -9.57
CA ALA A 68 -3.80 17.87 -10.78
C ALA A 68 -2.99 19.04 -11.35
N ASP A 69 -2.25 19.75 -10.50
CA ASP A 69 -1.35 20.83 -10.91
C ASP A 69 0.01 20.36 -11.39
N GLY A 70 0.24 19.05 -11.46
CA GLY A 70 1.50 18.46 -11.88
C GLY A 70 2.53 18.30 -10.77
N SER A 71 2.23 18.73 -9.55
CA SER A 71 3.16 18.58 -8.43
C SER A 71 3.30 17.11 -8.05
N GLU A 72 4.47 16.74 -7.52
CA GLU A 72 4.77 15.37 -7.10
C GLU A 72 4.96 15.35 -5.59
N HIS A 73 4.40 14.30 -4.96
CA HIS A 73 4.44 14.16 -3.51
C HIS A 73 4.88 12.74 -3.17
N GLU A 74 6.08 12.62 -2.58
CA GLU A 74 6.66 11.31 -2.27
C GLU A 74 5.85 10.58 -1.21
N TRP A 75 5.69 9.26 -1.41
CA TRP A 75 5.10 8.36 -0.41
C TRP A 75 6.15 7.40 0.13
N GLY A 76 7.12 7.01 -0.69
CA GLY A 76 8.13 6.05 -0.28
C GLY A 76 8.96 5.55 -1.44
N LYS A 77 9.41 4.30 -1.31
CA LYS A 77 10.31 3.67 -2.28
C LYS A 77 9.90 2.23 -2.54
N VAL A 78 10.39 1.71 -3.67
CA VAL A 78 10.25 0.30 -4.00
C VAL A 78 11.43 -0.44 -3.42
N ARG A 79 11.17 -1.48 -2.61
CA ARG A 79 12.23 -2.31 -2.02
C ARG A 79 12.45 -3.59 -2.79
N ALA A 80 11.38 -4.16 -3.36
CA ALA A 80 11.50 -5.32 -4.25
C ALA A 80 10.43 -5.23 -5.31
N TYR A 81 10.79 -5.61 -6.53
CA TYR A 81 9.89 -5.56 -7.67
C TYR A 81 10.10 -6.83 -8.48
N ASP A 82 9.28 -7.85 -8.24
CA ASP A 82 9.44 -9.19 -8.81
C ASP A 82 8.13 -9.62 -9.50
N PRO A 83 7.81 -9.02 -10.68
CA PRO A 83 6.56 -9.37 -11.36
C PRO A 83 6.58 -10.82 -11.84
N PRO A 84 5.46 -11.50 -11.80
CA PRO A 84 4.16 -11.03 -11.35
C PRO A 84 3.83 -11.49 -9.92
N ARG A 85 4.83 -11.72 -9.08
CA ARG A 85 4.65 -12.45 -7.83
C ARG A 85 4.81 -11.63 -6.57
N ARG A 86 5.65 -10.60 -6.57
CA ARG A 86 5.98 -9.95 -5.31
C ARG A 86 6.32 -8.47 -5.51
N LEU A 87 5.79 -7.64 -4.62
CA LEU A 87 6.07 -6.21 -4.57
C LEU A 87 6.29 -5.86 -3.09
N VAL A 88 7.40 -5.19 -2.79
CA VAL A 88 7.66 -4.69 -1.44
C VAL A 88 7.90 -3.19 -1.53
N LEU A 89 7.15 -2.44 -0.74
CA LEU A 89 7.20 -0.99 -0.74
C LEU A 89 7.60 -0.48 0.64
N ALA A 90 8.42 0.54 0.67
CA ALA A 90 8.67 1.30 1.88
C ALA A 90 7.61 2.39 1.96
N TRP A 91 6.82 2.34 3.03
CA TRP A 91 5.84 3.37 3.33
C TRP A 91 6.54 4.38 4.21
N GLN A 92 6.80 5.57 3.67
CA GLN A 92 7.58 6.59 4.36
C GLN A 92 6.74 7.80 4.74
N LEU A 93 5.44 7.58 4.96
CA LEU A 93 4.53 8.58 5.50
C LEU A 93 4.40 8.37 7.01
N THR A 94 4.64 9.44 7.76
CA THR A 94 4.53 9.41 9.22
C THR A 94 3.08 9.24 9.64
N ARG A 95 2.85 9.16 10.95
CA ARG A 95 1.50 9.06 11.50
C ARG A 95 0.63 10.28 11.14
N ASP A 96 1.27 11.39 10.75
CA ASP A 96 0.57 12.59 10.30
C ASP A 96 0.48 12.65 8.77
N PHE A 97 0.81 11.56 8.10
CA PHE A 97 0.79 11.44 6.63
C PHE A 97 1.67 12.47 5.95
N GLN A 98 2.84 12.71 6.55
CA GLN A 98 3.87 13.57 5.97
C GLN A 98 5.06 12.70 5.58
N TYR A 99 5.62 12.97 4.42
CA TYR A 99 6.76 12.23 3.94
C TYR A 99 8.00 12.54 4.78
N ASP A 100 8.69 11.49 5.23
CA ASP A 100 9.93 11.60 5.98
C ASP A 100 10.86 10.48 5.49
N PRO A 101 11.97 10.82 4.81
CA PRO A 101 12.87 9.78 4.27
C PRO A 101 13.53 8.92 5.35
N ASP A 102 13.52 9.38 6.60
CA ASP A 102 14.08 8.62 7.72
C ASP A 102 13.04 7.74 8.41
N PHE A 103 11.80 7.80 7.98
CA PHE A 103 10.72 6.98 8.53
C PHE A 103 10.34 5.92 7.51
N GLU A 104 10.12 4.69 7.97
CA GLU A 104 9.74 3.61 7.06
C GLU A 104 8.96 2.53 7.79
N THR A 105 7.83 2.16 7.22
CA THR A 105 7.14 0.90 7.51
C THR A 105 7.08 0.11 6.21
N THR A 106 6.66 -1.14 6.26
CA THR A 106 6.79 -2.02 5.11
C THR A 106 5.43 -2.50 4.62
N VAL A 107 5.19 -2.35 3.33
CA VAL A 107 4.03 -2.92 2.65
C VAL A 107 4.54 -4.02 1.72
N GLU A 108 4.09 -5.24 1.94
CA GLU A 108 4.46 -6.37 1.10
C GLU A 108 3.22 -7.00 0.50
N VAL A 109 3.27 -7.26 -0.81
CA VAL A 109 2.15 -7.84 -1.55
C VAL A 109 2.68 -9.02 -2.34
N ASN A 110 2.11 -10.18 -2.08
CA ASN A 110 2.47 -11.42 -2.78
C ASN A 110 1.26 -11.92 -3.57
N PHE A 111 1.52 -12.35 -4.80
CA PHE A 111 0.48 -12.78 -5.73
C PHE A 111 0.67 -14.26 -6.01
N GLU A 112 -0.37 -15.04 -5.84
CA GLU A 112 -0.33 -16.49 -6.02
C GLU A 112 -1.39 -16.91 -7.03
N GLU A 113 -0.98 -17.62 -8.05
CA GLU A 113 -1.93 -18.15 -9.03
C GLU A 113 -2.64 -19.38 -8.45
N ARG A 114 -3.96 -19.42 -8.57
CA ARG A 114 -4.75 -20.54 -8.06
C ARG A 114 -5.96 -20.74 -8.96
N ASP A 115 -5.95 -21.81 -9.74
CA ASP A 115 -7.08 -22.20 -10.60
C ASP A 115 -7.51 -21.09 -11.55
N GLY A 116 -6.53 -20.40 -12.16
CA GLY A 116 -6.81 -19.35 -13.14
C GLY A 116 -7.17 -18.00 -12.52
N LYS A 117 -7.21 -17.94 -11.19
CA LYS A 117 -7.43 -16.71 -10.45
C LYS A 117 -6.17 -16.35 -9.70
N THR A 118 -6.19 -15.23 -9.01
CA THR A 118 -5.04 -14.77 -8.22
C THR A 118 -5.45 -14.55 -6.79
N VAL A 119 -4.71 -15.15 -5.85
CA VAL A 119 -4.86 -14.85 -4.43
C VAL A 119 -3.79 -13.82 -4.08
N VAL A 120 -4.21 -12.70 -3.53
CA VAL A 120 -3.33 -11.60 -3.18
C VAL A 120 -3.18 -11.57 -1.67
N HIS A 121 -1.95 -11.69 -1.20
CA HIS A 121 -1.60 -11.64 0.23
C HIS A 121 -0.97 -10.30 0.50
N PHE A 122 -1.65 -9.48 1.28
CA PHE A 122 -1.23 -8.12 1.59
C PHE A 122 -0.81 -8.04 3.06
N GLU A 123 0.31 -7.35 3.31
CA GLU A 123 0.75 -7.10 4.68
C GLU A 123 1.35 -5.71 4.78
N HIS A 124 0.92 -4.95 5.80
CA HIS A 124 1.57 -3.71 6.19
C HIS A 124 2.10 -3.93 7.61
N ARG A 125 3.41 -3.94 7.77
CA ARG A 125 4.08 -4.31 9.02
C ARG A 125 5.03 -3.22 9.49
N ASP A 126 5.70 -3.46 10.60
CA ASP A 126 6.59 -2.50 11.28
C ASP A 126 5.80 -1.32 11.86
N LEU A 127 4.54 -1.57 12.20
CA LEU A 127 3.61 -0.53 12.59
C LEU A 127 3.89 0.02 13.99
N GLU A 128 4.75 -0.65 14.76
CA GLU A 128 5.21 -0.10 16.05
C GLU A 128 5.90 1.25 15.85
N ARG A 129 6.42 1.50 14.66
CA ARG A 129 7.09 2.77 14.35
C ARG A 129 6.12 3.94 14.29
N MET A 130 4.81 3.68 14.21
CA MET A 130 3.78 4.73 14.24
C MET A 130 3.59 5.30 15.66
N GLY A 131 4.12 4.64 16.68
CA GLY A 131 4.03 5.07 18.06
C GLY A 131 3.06 4.23 18.87
N ALA A 132 3.31 4.15 20.18
CA ALA A 132 2.51 3.31 21.08
C ALA A 132 1.08 3.81 21.23
N ASP A 133 0.82 5.06 20.92
CA ASP A 133 -0.49 5.68 21.08
C ASP A 133 -1.25 5.77 19.75
N ALA A 134 -0.85 5.00 18.75
CA ALA A 134 -1.41 5.10 17.40
C ALA A 134 -2.56 4.11 17.14
N VAL A 135 -3.25 3.64 18.19
CA VAL A 135 -4.27 2.58 18.04
C VAL A 135 -5.36 3.00 17.07
N GLU A 136 -5.92 4.20 17.26
CA GLU A 136 -7.01 4.65 16.39
C GLU A 136 -6.54 4.83 14.95
N LEU A 137 -5.31 5.35 14.77
CA LEU A 137 -4.73 5.50 13.45
C LEU A 137 -4.63 4.14 12.76
N LEU A 138 -4.11 3.13 13.47
CA LEU A 138 -3.91 1.81 12.89
C LEU A 138 -5.23 1.12 12.56
N GLU A 139 -6.26 1.33 13.38
CA GLU A 139 -7.60 0.82 13.07
C GLU A 139 -8.14 1.46 11.80
N GLY A 140 -7.93 2.78 11.66
CA GLY A 140 -8.33 3.49 10.46
C GLY A 140 -7.58 3.00 9.23
N MET A 141 -6.28 2.72 9.37
CA MET A 141 -5.48 2.19 8.27
C MET A 141 -5.94 0.79 7.87
N ASP A 142 -6.32 -0.04 8.84
CA ASP A 142 -6.84 -1.37 8.55
C ASP A 142 -8.09 -1.28 7.69
N GLY A 143 -9.05 -0.46 8.09
CA GLY A 143 -10.27 -0.24 7.31
C GLY A 143 -9.99 0.39 5.96
N GLY A 144 -9.05 1.33 5.91
CA GLY A 144 -8.65 1.99 4.67
C GLY A 144 -8.06 1.01 3.68
N TRP A 145 -7.16 0.12 4.15
CA TRP A 145 -6.59 -0.89 3.26
C TRP A 145 -7.67 -1.86 2.75
N GLY A 146 -8.63 -2.25 3.60
CA GLY A 146 -9.72 -3.09 3.15
C GLY A 146 -10.51 -2.46 2.01
N MET A 147 -10.82 -1.18 2.14
CA MET A 147 -11.53 -0.43 1.11
C MET A 147 -10.68 -0.31 -0.17
N LEU A 148 -9.40 0.04 -0.03
CA LEU A 148 -8.51 0.20 -1.18
C LEU A 148 -8.31 -1.10 -1.93
N LEU A 149 -8.14 -2.22 -1.21
CA LEU A 149 -7.98 -3.51 -1.87
C LEU A 149 -9.26 -3.93 -2.59
N GLY A 150 -10.43 -3.52 -2.09
CA GLY A 150 -11.67 -3.72 -2.80
C GLY A 150 -11.73 -2.97 -4.13
N LEU A 151 -11.23 -1.75 -4.14
CA LEU A 151 -11.14 -0.95 -5.37
C LEU A 151 -10.16 -1.59 -6.35
N PHE A 152 -9.02 -2.06 -5.86
CA PHE A 152 -8.05 -2.78 -6.69
C PHE A 152 -8.69 -4.01 -7.32
N LYS A 153 -9.38 -4.82 -6.51
CA LYS A 153 -10.02 -6.04 -7.00
C LYS A 153 -11.01 -5.71 -8.12
N ALA A 154 -11.85 -4.69 -7.91
CA ALA A 154 -12.82 -4.29 -8.91
C ALA A 154 -12.13 -3.88 -10.22
N GLU A 155 -11.04 -3.14 -10.13
CA GLU A 155 -10.31 -2.71 -11.34
C GLU A 155 -9.65 -3.90 -12.03
N ALA A 156 -9.03 -4.81 -11.27
CA ALA A 156 -8.37 -5.97 -11.86
C ALA A 156 -9.37 -6.89 -12.58
N GLU A 157 -10.58 -7.00 -12.02
CA GLU A 157 -11.60 -7.90 -12.59
C GLU A 157 -12.37 -7.28 -13.75
N ARG A 158 -12.21 -5.98 -13.95
CA ARG A 158 -12.96 -5.27 -14.98
C ARG A 158 -12.57 -5.70 -16.38
N GLY A 159 -11.34 -6.14 -16.55
CA GLY A 159 -10.74 -6.52 -17.80
C GLY A 159 -11.51 -7.28 -18.74
#